data_ba4dc49c550cdc35cbd1298b7e5f84e7
#
_entry.id   ba4dc49c550cdc35cbd1298b7e5f84e7
#
_cell.length_a   1.000
_cell.length_b   1.000
_cell.length_c   1.000
_cell.angle_alpha   90.00
_cell.angle_beta   90.00
_cell.angle_gamma   90.00
#
_symmetry.space_group_name_H-M   'P 1'
#
loop_
_entity.id
_entity.type
_entity.pdbx_description
1 polymer ?
#
loop_
_entity_poly.entity_id
_entity_poly.type
_entity_poly.pdbx_seq_one_letter_code
_entity_poly.pdbx_strand_id
1 'polypeptide(L)'
;MEEVSSLLVSLLSQKGKSSTPAPQTRPSWNPRKALICTAQPHRESIARQLAQNGYQVFVAQDTAQAIDRMRENQLDVVLVDHEFDSAEQGAAFVTREVNILRPAQRRRLFFVLLSPTLRTMDAHAAFLHNANAIVNLREVEELNGILEQSLREYNELYKDLNLALNVSAL
;
A
#
# COMPACT_ATOMS: atom_id res chain seq x y z
N MET A 1 18.67 46.56 -29.62
CA MET A 1 17.51 46.19 -28.77
C MET A 1 16.70 44.99 -29.30
N GLU A 2 16.97 44.49 -30.50
CA GLU A 2 16.24 43.34 -31.09
C GLU A 2 16.77 41.97 -30.67
N GLU A 3 18.05 41.84 -30.26
CA GLU A 3 18.63 40.54 -29.87
C GLU A 3 18.10 40.01 -28.53
N VAL A 4 17.74 40.87 -27.58
CA VAL A 4 17.21 40.43 -26.28
C VAL A 4 15.79 39.88 -26.38
N SER A 5 14.97 40.42 -27.32
CA SER A 5 13.62 39.90 -27.59
C SER A 5 13.65 38.53 -28.22
N SER A 6 14.61 38.21 -29.10
CA SER A 6 14.77 36.92 -29.76
C SER A 6 15.16 35.83 -28.75
N LEU A 7 16.05 36.12 -27.80
CA LEU A 7 16.44 35.19 -26.72
C LEU A 7 15.31 34.88 -25.76
N LEU A 8 14.48 35.87 -25.40
CA LEU A 8 13.30 35.66 -24.54
C LEU A 8 12.22 34.78 -25.21
N VAL A 9 11.99 34.98 -26.51
CA VAL A 9 11.06 34.16 -27.28
C VAL A 9 11.55 32.72 -27.40
N SER A 10 12.85 32.50 -27.59
CA SER A 10 13.46 31.17 -27.68
C SER A 10 13.41 30.43 -26.33
N LEU A 11 13.62 31.12 -25.21
CA LEU A 11 13.51 30.57 -23.86
C LEU A 11 12.04 30.23 -23.49
N LEU A 12 11.08 31.02 -23.92
CA LEU A 12 9.65 30.75 -23.70
C LEU A 12 9.15 29.60 -24.59
N SER A 13 9.71 29.41 -25.78
CA SER A 13 9.39 28.28 -26.67
C SER A 13 9.98 26.94 -26.17
N GLN A 14 11.05 26.96 -25.41
CA GLN A 14 11.58 25.73 -24.78
C GLN A 14 10.80 25.27 -23.54
N LYS A 15 9.95 26.14 -22.93
CA LYS A 15 9.12 25.79 -21.80
C LYS A 15 7.86 24.99 -22.14
N GLY A 16 7.64 24.68 -23.41
CA GLY A 16 6.44 24.00 -23.93
C GLY A 16 6.56 22.48 -24.13
N LYS A 17 7.68 21.86 -23.75
CA LYS A 17 7.83 20.38 -23.75
C LYS A 17 8.23 19.87 -22.37
N SER A 18 7.44 20.18 -21.36
CA SER A 18 7.39 19.31 -20.21
C SER A 18 6.63 18.05 -20.63
N SER A 19 7.36 17.07 -21.15
CA SER A 19 6.84 15.70 -21.14
C SER A 19 6.62 15.37 -19.67
N THR A 20 5.36 15.43 -19.23
CA THR A 20 4.96 14.88 -17.95
C THR A 20 5.50 13.45 -17.93
N PRO A 21 6.44 13.09 -17.06
CA PRO A 21 6.93 11.72 -17.01
C PRO A 21 5.71 10.83 -16.75
N ALA A 22 5.51 9.84 -17.60
CA ALA A 22 4.44 8.87 -17.41
C ALA A 22 4.59 8.27 -16.01
N PRO A 23 3.48 8.01 -15.29
CA PRO A 23 3.56 7.38 -13.99
C PRO A 23 4.38 6.10 -14.14
N GLN A 24 5.46 5.99 -13.34
CA GLN A 24 6.34 4.83 -13.38
C GLN A 24 5.53 3.63 -12.89
N THR A 25 4.98 2.87 -13.83
CA THR A 25 4.33 1.60 -13.52
C THR A 25 5.40 0.63 -13.02
N ARG A 26 5.08 -0.07 -11.95
CA ARG A 26 5.99 -1.05 -11.35
C ARG A 26 6.28 -2.16 -12.37
N PRO A 27 7.55 -2.52 -12.60
CA PRO A 27 7.90 -3.57 -13.54
C PRO A 27 7.33 -4.93 -13.11
N SER A 28 6.91 -5.76 -14.06
CA SER A 28 6.34 -7.09 -13.81
C SER A 28 7.30 -8.06 -13.09
N TRP A 29 8.63 -7.83 -13.21
CA TRP A 29 9.64 -8.62 -12.50
C TRP A 29 9.81 -8.26 -11.02
N ASN A 30 9.12 -7.20 -10.54
CA ASN A 30 9.13 -6.78 -9.14
C ASN A 30 7.70 -6.79 -8.57
N PRO A 31 7.15 -7.97 -8.23
CA PRO A 31 5.80 -8.11 -7.73
C PRO A 31 5.63 -7.36 -6.40
N ARG A 32 4.40 -6.89 -6.14
CA ARG A 32 4.05 -6.34 -4.82
C ARG A 32 4.18 -7.44 -3.76
N LYS A 33 4.76 -7.09 -2.62
CA LYS A 33 4.95 -7.99 -1.49
C LYS A 33 3.86 -7.77 -0.46
N ALA A 34 3.09 -8.81 -0.19
CA ALA A 34 2.01 -8.77 0.79
C ALA A 34 2.30 -9.68 1.98
N LEU A 35 2.13 -9.15 3.19
CA LEU A 35 2.14 -9.92 4.43
C LEU A 35 0.71 -10.13 4.92
N ILE A 36 0.36 -11.37 5.21
CA ILE A 36 -0.96 -11.77 5.71
C ILE A 36 -0.83 -12.20 7.17
N CYS A 37 -1.48 -11.45 8.05
CA CYS A 37 -1.58 -11.69 9.48
C CYS A 37 -3.07 -11.88 9.83
N THR A 38 -3.61 -13.06 9.51
CA THR A 38 -5.03 -13.36 9.69
C THR A 38 -5.23 -14.70 10.39
N ALA A 39 -6.34 -14.82 11.10
CA ALA A 39 -6.77 -16.08 11.67
C ALA A 39 -7.38 -17.02 10.60
N GLN A 40 -7.51 -18.30 10.92
CA GLN A 40 -8.32 -19.21 10.12
C GLN A 40 -9.82 -18.83 10.25
N PRO A 41 -10.65 -19.05 9.24
CA PRO A 41 -10.40 -19.78 7.98
C PRO A 41 -9.91 -18.90 6.81
N HIS A 42 -9.85 -17.57 6.97
CA HIS A 42 -9.63 -16.63 5.86
C HIS A 42 -8.21 -16.62 5.33
N ARG A 43 -7.24 -17.06 6.12
CA ARG A 43 -5.80 -17.01 5.81
C ARG A 43 -5.46 -17.59 4.43
N GLU A 44 -5.90 -18.82 4.17
CA GLU A 44 -5.57 -19.50 2.93
C GLU A 44 -6.29 -18.93 1.71
N SER A 45 -7.55 -18.52 1.87
CA SER A 45 -8.32 -17.88 0.82
C SER A 45 -7.67 -16.58 0.37
N ILE A 46 -7.32 -15.71 1.32
CA ILE A 46 -6.64 -14.44 1.07
C ILE A 46 -5.28 -14.67 0.39
N ALA A 47 -4.48 -15.61 0.91
CA ALA A 47 -3.17 -15.92 0.34
C ALA A 47 -3.28 -16.36 -1.12
N ARG A 48 -4.23 -17.23 -1.42
CA ARG A 48 -4.49 -17.72 -2.79
C ARG A 48 -4.94 -16.59 -3.71
N GLN A 49 -5.89 -15.75 -3.28
CA GLN A 49 -6.37 -14.61 -4.07
C GLN A 49 -5.22 -13.67 -4.44
N LEU A 50 -4.40 -13.25 -3.47
CA LEU A 50 -3.30 -12.34 -3.72
C LEU A 50 -2.22 -12.97 -4.62
N ALA A 51 -1.87 -14.25 -4.39
CA ALA A 51 -0.89 -14.95 -5.22
C ALA A 51 -1.36 -15.07 -6.68
N GLN A 52 -2.64 -15.36 -6.92
CA GLN A 52 -3.24 -15.42 -8.26
C GLN A 52 -3.24 -14.05 -8.97
N ASN A 53 -3.23 -12.96 -8.21
CA ASN A 53 -3.17 -11.60 -8.74
C ASN A 53 -1.74 -11.02 -8.77
N GLY A 54 -0.74 -11.90 -8.73
CA GLY A 54 0.66 -11.53 -8.97
C GLY A 54 1.39 -10.93 -7.77
N TYR A 55 0.85 -11.06 -6.55
CA TYR A 55 1.55 -10.67 -5.34
C TYR A 55 2.55 -11.75 -4.91
N GLN A 56 3.70 -11.33 -4.40
CA GLN A 56 4.57 -12.19 -3.60
C GLN A 56 4.01 -12.21 -2.18
N VAL A 57 3.45 -13.36 -1.78
CA VAL A 57 2.71 -13.48 -0.52
C VAL A 57 3.57 -14.11 0.57
N PHE A 58 3.58 -13.45 1.73
CA PHE A 58 4.11 -13.98 2.98
C PHE A 58 2.97 -14.19 3.95
N VAL A 59 2.92 -15.34 4.58
CA VAL A 59 1.89 -15.67 5.58
C VAL A 59 2.56 -15.82 6.92
N ALA A 60 2.13 -15.02 7.91
CA ALA A 60 2.56 -15.18 9.28
C ALA A 60 1.57 -16.08 10.05
N GLN A 61 2.09 -17.02 10.80
CA GLN A 61 1.28 -17.89 11.64
C GLN A 61 1.12 -17.35 13.06
N ASP A 62 2.12 -16.58 13.51
CA ASP A 62 2.20 -15.97 14.82
C ASP A 62 2.80 -14.56 14.76
N THR A 63 2.77 -13.87 15.87
CA THR A 63 3.28 -12.50 16.03
C THR A 63 4.77 -12.40 15.75
N ALA A 64 5.57 -13.37 16.18
CA ALA A 64 7.02 -13.35 15.98
C ALA A 64 7.37 -13.40 14.50
N GLN A 65 6.76 -14.32 13.75
CA GLN A 65 6.93 -14.40 12.30
C GLN A 65 6.49 -13.13 11.58
N ALA A 66 5.36 -12.52 12.01
CA ALA A 66 4.89 -11.28 11.40
C ALA A 66 5.92 -10.17 11.55
N ILE A 67 6.45 -9.97 12.76
CA ILE A 67 7.44 -8.93 13.07
C ILE A 67 8.75 -9.18 12.32
N ASP A 68 9.24 -10.41 12.29
CA ASP A 68 10.46 -10.77 11.55
C ASP A 68 10.29 -10.48 10.06
N ARG A 69 9.14 -10.84 9.46
CA ARG A 69 8.86 -10.52 8.05
C ARG A 69 8.80 -9.03 7.78
N MET A 70 8.23 -8.25 8.69
CA MET A 70 8.19 -6.78 8.56
C MET A 70 9.58 -6.15 8.62
N ARG A 71 10.51 -6.73 9.37
CA ARG A 71 11.89 -6.24 9.52
C ARG A 71 12.80 -6.68 8.39
N GLU A 72 12.64 -7.90 7.90
CA GLU A 72 13.48 -8.48 6.85
C GLU A 72 13.11 -8.02 5.45
N ASN A 73 11.84 -7.72 5.21
CA ASN A 73 11.31 -7.47 3.88
C ASN A 73 10.77 -6.04 3.74
N GLN A 74 11.03 -5.45 2.60
CA GLN A 74 10.30 -4.27 2.18
C GLN A 74 8.93 -4.73 1.68
N LEU A 75 7.93 -4.62 2.54
CA LEU A 75 6.54 -4.97 2.22
C LEU A 75 5.81 -3.79 1.58
N ASP A 76 4.91 -4.09 0.66
CA ASP A 76 4.04 -3.10 0.03
C ASP A 76 2.65 -3.08 0.67
N VAL A 77 2.18 -4.26 1.10
CA VAL A 77 0.85 -4.43 1.71
C VAL A 77 0.97 -5.28 2.97
N VAL A 78 0.29 -4.87 4.02
CA VAL A 78 0.12 -5.67 5.25
C VAL A 78 -1.37 -5.77 5.54
N LEU A 79 -1.89 -7.00 5.65
CA LEU A 79 -3.27 -7.29 6.03
C LEU A 79 -3.29 -7.86 7.44
N VAL A 80 -4.08 -7.27 8.31
CA VAL A 80 -4.20 -7.71 9.70
C VAL A 80 -5.66 -7.92 10.05
N ASP A 81 -5.96 -9.10 10.59
CA ASP A 81 -7.23 -9.42 11.23
C ASP A 81 -7.09 -9.19 12.74
N HIS A 82 -8.13 -8.66 13.36
CA HIS A 82 -8.15 -8.41 14.81
C HIS A 82 -8.01 -9.69 15.65
N GLU A 83 -8.34 -10.86 15.11
CA GLU A 83 -8.17 -12.17 15.78
C GLU A 83 -6.80 -12.81 15.52
N PHE A 84 -5.94 -12.16 14.74
CA PHE A 84 -4.61 -12.69 14.47
C PHE A 84 -3.81 -12.85 15.77
N ASP A 85 -3.41 -14.09 16.06
CA ASP A 85 -2.63 -14.47 17.25
C ASP A 85 -3.15 -13.79 18.52
N SER A 86 -4.44 -13.99 18.81
CA SER A 86 -5.15 -13.29 19.88
C SER A 86 -4.56 -13.55 21.26
N ALA A 87 -3.92 -14.71 21.48
CA ALA A 87 -3.25 -15.05 22.75
C ALA A 87 -2.07 -14.11 23.04
N GLU A 88 -1.34 -13.72 22.01
CA GLU A 88 -0.18 -12.83 22.10
C GLU A 88 -0.50 -11.38 21.66
N GLN A 89 -1.77 -11.04 21.51
CA GLN A 89 -2.21 -9.72 21.02
C GLN A 89 -1.59 -9.34 19.67
N GLY A 90 -1.44 -10.31 18.76
CA GLY A 90 -0.69 -10.17 17.53
C GLY A 90 -1.14 -9.03 16.65
N ALA A 91 -2.46 -8.82 16.50
CA ALA A 91 -3.00 -7.70 15.75
C ALA A 91 -2.53 -6.34 16.29
N ALA A 92 -2.49 -6.18 17.62
CA ALA A 92 -2.03 -4.96 18.27
C ALA A 92 -0.52 -4.75 18.06
N PHE A 93 0.29 -5.80 18.16
CA PHE A 93 1.73 -5.73 17.91
C PHE A 93 2.02 -5.36 16.46
N VAL A 94 1.40 -6.00 15.47
CA VAL A 94 1.60 -5.67 14.04
C VAL A 94 1.16 -4.23 13.76
N THR A 95 0.03 -3.79 14.29
CA THR A 95 -0.45 -2.40 14.15
C THR A 95 0.56 -1.42 14.76
N ARG A 96 1.13 -1.74 15.91
CA ARG A 96 2.17 -0.92 16.54
C ARG A 96 3.42 -0.83 15.67
N GLU A 97 3.90 -1.92 15.12
CA GLU A 97 5.07 -1.92 14.20
C GLU A 97 4.81 -1.05 12.97
N VAL A 98 3.60 -1.09 12.39
CA VAL A 98 3.21 -0.19 11.29
C VAL A 98 3.25 1.27 11.74
N ASN A 99 2.76 1.58 12.94
CA ASN A 99 2.63 2.94 13.44
C ASN A 99 3.98 3.59 13.82
N ILE A 100 4.99 2.80 14.17
CA ILE A 100 6.34 3.31 14.48
C ILE A 100 7.22 3.49 13.25
N LEU A 101 6.76 3.10 12.05
CA LEU A 101 7.49 3.32 10.81
C LEU A 101 7.75 4.81 10.60
N ARG A 102 8.94 5.13 10.10
CA ARG A 102 9.25 6.51 9.67
C ARG A 102 8.28 6.96 8.57
N PRO A 103 7.92 8.24 8.48
CA PRO A 103 6.96 8.72 7.48
C PRO A 103 7.26 8.29 6.05
N ALA A 104 8.53 8.25 5.65
CA ALA A 104 8.94 7.78 4.33
C ALA A 104 8.64 6.29 4.11
N GLN A 105 8.84 5.45 5.13
CA GLN A 105 8.54 4.01 5.07
C GLN A 105 7.02 3.78 5.16
N ARG A 106 6.33 4.49 6.06
CA ARG A 106 4.88 4.37 6.22
C ARG A 106 4.11 4.69 4.94
N ARG A 107 4.56 5.66 4.14
CA ARG A 107 4.01 5.97 2.80
C ARG A 107 4.27 4.89 1.76
N ARG A 108 5.18 3.97 2.02
CA ARG A 108 5.52 2.84 1.13
C ARG A 108 4.87 1.53 1.59
N LEU A 109 3.95 1.60 2.53
CA LEU A 109 3.23 0.47 3.07
C LEU A 109 1.73 0.75 3.06
N PHE A 110 0.97 -0.08 2.37
CA PHE A 110 -0.49 -0.05 2.39
C PHE A 110 -0.99 -1.00 3.48
N PHE A 111 -1.54 -0.44 4.55
CA PHE A 111 -2.01 -1.20 5.72
C PHE A 111 -3.51 -1.39 5.65
N VAL A 112 -3.95 -2.64 5.64
CA VAL A 112 -5.35 -3.06 5.56
C VAL A 112 -5.75 -3.73 6.87
N LEU A 113 -6.81 -3.23 7.48
CA LEU A 113 -7.43 -3.86 8.64
C LEU A 113 -8.64 -4.70 8.19
N LEU A 114 -8.63 -5.99 8.52
CA LEU A 114 -9.76 -6.89 8.32
C LEU A 114 -10.61 -6.92 9.59
N SER A 115 -11.91 -6.76 9.45
CA SER A 115 -12.82 -6.67 10.61
C SER A 115 -14.17 -7.34 10.31
N PRO A 116 -14.74 -8.07 11.26
CA PRO A 116 -16.09 -8.61 11.11
C PRO A 116 -17.20 -7.59 11.31
N THR A 117 -16.89 -6.44 11.92
CA THR A 117 -17.89 -5.46 12.36
C THR A 117 -17.81 -4.12 11.64
N LEU A 118 -16.63 -3.71 11.17
CA LEU A 118 -16.45 -2.47 10.46
C LEU A 118 -16.87 -2.61 9.00
N ARG A 119 -17.35 -1.51 8.42
CA ARG A 119 -17.77 -1.48 7.02
C ARG A 119 -16.55 -1.38 6.10
N THR A 120 -16.57 -2.11 4.99
CA THR A 120 -15.57 -2.00 3.94
C THR A 120 -15.51 -0.57 3.40
N MET A 121 -14.30 -0.08 3.16
CA MET A 121 -14.01 1.27 2.66
C MET A 121 -14.51 2.41 3.58
N ASP A 122 -14.71 2.14 4.87
CA ASP A 122 -15.03 3.18 5.84
C ASP A 122 -13.78 4.03 6.13
N ALA A 123 -13.71 5.20 5.48
CA ALA A 123 -12.57 6.11 5.59
C ALA A 123 -12.40 6.67 7.02
N HIS A 124 -13.51 6.89 7.75
CA HIS A 124 -13.44 7.39 9.12
C HIS A 124 -12.89 6.33 10.07
N ALA A 125 -13.40 5.11 9.97
CA ALA A 125 -12.86 4.00 10.75
C ALA A 125 -11.39 3.69 10.39
N ALA A 126 -11.04 3.73 9.10
CA ALA A 126 -9.64 3.58 8.67
C ALA A 126 -8.73 4.62 9.32
N PHE A 127 -9.15 5.89 9.35
CA PHE A 127 -8.41 6.97 10.00
C PHE A 127 -8.23 6.72 11.51
N LEU A 128 -9.28 6.32 12.22
CA LEU A 128 -9.22 6.02 13.66
C LEU A 128 -8.26 4.87 13.98
N HIS A 129 -8.13 3.91 13.09
CA HIS A 129 -7.24 2.74 13.24
C HIS A 129 -5.86 2.91 12.57
N ASN A 130 -5.54 4.09 12.06
CA ASN A 130 -4.32 4.35 11.29
C ASN A 130 -4.11 3.38 10.12
N ALA A 131 -5.21 2.83 9.58
CA ALA A 131 -5.21 1.96 8.41
C ALA A 131 -5.38 2.77 7.12
N ASN A 132 -4.93 2.22 6.00
CA ASN A 132 -5.19 2.80 4.69
C ASN A 132 -6.54 2.35 4.13
N ALA A 133 -6.98 1.15 4.48
CA ALA A 133 -8.30 0.63 4.14
C ALA A 133 -8.82 -0.32 5.21
N ILE A 134 -10.13 -0.46 5.25
CA ILE A 134 -10.82 -1.49 6.03
C ILE A 134 -11.55 -2.41 5.06
N VAL A 135 -11.50 -3.70 5.33
CA VAL A 135 -12.27 -4.70 4.60
C VAL A 135 -13.06 -5.54 5.60
N ASN A 136 -14.37 -5.63 5.40
CA ASN A 136 -15.21 -6.51 6.20
C ASN A 136 -14.93 -7.97 5.83
N LEU A 137 -14.79 -8.84 6.83
CA LEU A 137 -14.52 -10.27 6.60
C LEU A 137 -15.61 -10.99 5.78
N ARG A 138 -16.84 -10.44 5.73
CA ARG A 138 -17.92 -10.97 4.88
C ARG A 138 -17.69 -10.71 3.39
N GLU A 139 -16.84 -9.73 3.07
CA GLU A 139 -16.53 -9.29 1.71
C GLU A 139 -15.12 -9.70 1.29
N VAL A 140 -14.50 -10.61 2.04
CA VAL A 140 -13.11 -11.05 1.81
C VAL A 140 -12.91 -11.71 0.43
N GLU A 141 -13.96 -12.26 -0.15
CA GLU A 141 -13.91 -12.82 -1.52
C GLU A 141 -13.68 -11.73 -2.59
N GLU A 142 -14.07 -10.49 -2.30
CA GLU A 142 -13.86 -9.33 -3.17
C GLU A 142 -12.57 -8.56 -2.84
N LEU A 143 -11.77 -9.06 -1.89
CA LEU A 143 -10.58 -8.39 -1.36
C LEU A 143 -9.66 -7.87 -2.46
N ASN A 144 -9.41 -8.65 -3.49
CA ASN A 144 -8.52 -8.24 -4.56
C ASN A 144 -9.02 -6.99 -5.29
N GLY A 145 -10.29 -6.94 -5.65
CA GLY A 145 -10.90 -5.79 -6.29
C GLY A 145 -10.86 -4.54 -5.41
N ILE A 146 -11.17 -4.70 -4.12
CA ILE A 146 -11.14 -3.63 -3.12
C ILE A 146 -9.70 -3.11 -2.97
N LEU A 147 -8.72 -4.00 -2.87
CA LEU A 147 -7.31 -3.65 -2.71
C LEU A 147 -6.76 -2.91 -3.92
N GLU A 148 -7.02 -3.39 -5.13
CA GLU A 148 -6.56 -2.74 -6.36
C GLU A 148 -7.19 -1.36 -6.57
N GLN A 149 -8.46 -1.19 -6.23
CA GLN A 149 -9.12 0.12 -6.25
C GLN A 149 -8.46 1.06 -5.23
N SER A 150 -8.31 0.62 -3.98
CA SER A 150 -7.73 1.42 -2.91
C SER A 150 -6.27 1.81 -3.19
N LEU A 151 -5.47 0.89 -3.75
CA LEU A 151 -4.09 1.17 -4.15
C LEU A 151 -4.03 2.18 -5.29
N ARG A 152 -4.96 2.14 -6.25
CA ARG A 152 -5.05 3.11 -7.34
C ARG A 152 -5.33 4.51 -6.81
N GLU A 153 -6.30 4.64 -5.91
CA GLU A 153 -6.65 5.91 -5.26
C GLU A 153 -5.48 6.44 -4.43
N TYR A 154 -4.81 5.57 -3.70
CA TYR A 154 -3.62 5.90 -2.91
C TYR A 154 -2.46 6.38 -3.78
N ASN A 155 -2.19 5.70 -4.88
CA ASN A 155 -1.14 6.07 -5.81
C ASN A 155 -1.43 7.42 -6.50
N GLU A 156 -2.68 7.69 -6.84
CA GLU A 156 -3.06 8.99 -7.41
C GLU A 156 -2.87 10.13 -6.40
N LEU A 157 -3.22 9.90 -5.12
CA LEU A 157 -3.00 10.87 -4.04
C LEU A 157 -1.52 11.24 -3.87
N TYR A 158 -0.61 10.27 -4.01
CA TYR A 158 0.83 10.47 -3.82
C TYR A 158 1.61 10.66 -5.12
N LYS A 159 0.94 10.78 -6.26
CA LYS A 159 1.56 10.84 -7.58
C LYS A 159 2.62 11.92 -7.71
N ASP A 160 2.30 13.16 -7.39
CA ASP A 160 3.21 14.28 -7.53
C ASP A 160 4.40 14.18 -6.57
N LEU A 161 4.17 13.69 -5.34
CA LEU A 161 5.24 13.43 -4.38
C LEU A 161 6.17 12.31 -4.87
N ASN A 162 5.62 11.22 -5.40
CA ASN A 162 6.39 10.12 -5.94
C ASN A 162 7.25 10.56 -7.14
N LEU A 163 6.69 11.40 -8.02
CA LEU A 163 7.43 12.01 -9.12
C LEU A 163 8.58 12.89 -8.61
N ALA A 164 8.31 13.76 -7.63
CA ALA A 164 9.32 14.64 -7.05
C ALA A 164 10.46 13.88 -6.36
N LEU A 165 10.16 12.74 -5.74
CA LEU A 165 11.13 11.88 -5.07
C LEU A 165 11.77 10.82 -5.98
N ASN A 166 11.32 10.73 -7.24
CA ASN A 166 11.74 9.72 -8.20
C ASN A 166 11.56 8.28 -7.68
N VAL A 167 10.39 8.00 -7.07
CA VAL A 167 10.02 6.68 -6.57
C VAL A 167 8.82 6.12 -7.32
N SER A 168 8.79 4.80 -7.52
CA SER A 168 7.67 4.12 -8.18
C SER A 168 6.40 4.19 -7.31
N ALA A 169 5.23 4.04 -7.93
CA ALA A 169 3.96 3.80 -7.24
C ALA A 169 3.98 2.48 -6.42
N LEU A 170 3.09 2.38 -5.43
CA LEU A 170 2.85 1.13 -4.70
C LEU A 170 2.17 0.09 -5.58
#